data_127983dfceeaf0b43a7b84bfb70291b2
#
_entry.id   127983dfceeaf0b43a7b84bfb70291b2
#
_cell.length_a   1.000
_cell.length_b   1.000
_cell.length_c   1.000
_cell.angle_alpha   90.00
_cell.angle_beta   90.00
_cell.angle_gamma   90.00
#
_symmetry.space_group_name_H-M   'P 1'
#
loop_
_entity.id
_entity.type
_entity.pdbx_description
1 polymer ?
#
loop_
_entity_poly.entity_id
_entity_poly.type
_entity_poly.pdbx_seq_one_letter_code
_entity_poly.pdbx_strand_id
1 'polypeptide(L)'
;KTREFSQQFAERAFRRPLTAEQQLFFADSRFADSKPASDSVKEIVLLSLKSPRFLYPDLGQADDYSVATRLAIGLWDSMPDDELLRAAAAGRLNTPDEARQQALRMLRDPRSRAKLRNTFHHWLGIAHAEEIAKDTEQYPNYDKSLEADLRTSLNIFLDNIVWRTAGADFRKLLNSRHLPLNERLAGFYGAQRVKHLGEFGPSFFDHERAGLLTHPYLLALYSYHNSTSPIHRGVFVTRHVLGRSLKPPPAAVVFKDDTFSPDMTMREKVTQ
;
A
#
# COMPACT_ATOMS: atom_id res chain seq x y z
N LYS A 1 -31.94 -4.48 22.28
CA LYS A 1 -30.74 -3.68 21.95
C LYS A 1 -29.48 -4.53 21.90
N THR A 2 -29.10 -5.28 22.97
CA THR A 2 -27.86 -6.08 22.96
C THR A 2 -27.90 -7.28 22.02
N ARG A 3 -29.02 -8.01 21.91
CA ARG A 3 -29.20 -9.08 20.91
C ARG A 3 -29.15 -8.53 19.49
N GLU A 4 -29.84 -7.45 19.24
CA GLU A 4 -29.86 -6.78 17.94
C GLU A 4 -28.46 -6.31 17.53
N PHE A 5 -27.72 -5.71 18.46
CA PHE A 5 -26.31 -5.36 18.23
C PHE A 5 -25.48 -6.59 17.88
N SER A 6 -25.64 -7.70 18.60
CA SER A 6 -24.89 -8.93 18.36
C SER A 6 -25.18 -9.54 16.99
N GLN A 7 -26.45 -9.56 16.59
CA GLN A 7 -26.84 -9.98 15.25
C GLN A 7 -26.21 -9.09 14.18
N GLN A 8 -26.39 -7.78 14.28
CA GLN A 8 -25.82 -6.81 13.35
C GLN A 8 -24.29 -6.91 13.27
N PHE A 9 -23.63 -7.13 14.42
CA PHE A 9 -22.19 -7.33 14.46
C PHE A 9 -21.76 -8.57 13.68
N ALA A 10 -22.43 -9.72 13.90
CA ALA A 10 -22.12 -10.96 13.20
C ALA A 10 -22.43 -10.86 11.70
N GLU A 11 -23.55 -10.25 11.29
CA GLU A 11 -23.89 -9.98 9.88
C GLU A 11 -22.83 -9.11 9.21
N ARG A 12 -22.39 -8.07 9.90
CA ARG A 12 -21.35 -7.18 9.41
C ARG A 12 -19.99 -7.88 9.31
N ALA A 13 -19.63 -8.69 10.32
CA ALA A 13 -18.42 -9.49 10.29
C ALA A 13 -18.40 -10.51 9.14
N PHE A 14 -19.55 -11.14 8.86
CA PHE A 14 -19.68 -12.12 7.77
C PHE A 14 -20.03 -11.48 6.42
N ARG A 15 -20.23 -10.15 6.39
CA ARG A 15 -20.51 -9.38 5.18
C ARG A 15 -21.78 -9.82 4.43
N ARG A 16 -22.73 -10.43 5.15
CA ARG A 16 -24.01 -10.90 4.64
C ARG A 16 -25.00 -11.13 5.78
N PRO A 17 -26.32 -11.22 5.52
CA PRO A 17 -27.32 -11.64 6.51
C PRO A 17 -26.99 -13.02 7.07
N LEU A 18 -27.31 -13.22 8.34
CA LEU A 18 -27.23 -14.54 8.98
C LEU A 18 -28.33 -15.46 8.46
N THR A 19 -28.03 -16.73 8.27
CA THR A 19 -29.06 -17.76 8.14
C THR A 19 -29.79 -17.98 9.48
N ALA A 20 -30.97 -18.58 9.49
CA ALA A 20 -31.68 -18.86 10.73
C ALA A 20 -30.84 -19.67 11.74
N GLU A 21 -30.09 -20.65 11.28
CA GLU A 21 -29.18 -21.45 12.10
C GLU A 21 -28.05 -20.58 12.69
N GLN A 22 -27.48 -19.70 11.88
CA GLN A 22 -26.42 -18.79 12.33
C GLN A 22 -26.94 -17.74 13.30
N GLN A 23 -28.15 -17.22 13.08
CA GLN A 23 -28.80 -16.31 14.00
C GLN A 23 -29.02 -16.98 15.36
N LEU A 24 -29.53 -18.21 15.38
CA LEU A 24 -29.66 -18.99 16.61
C LEU A 24 -28.30 -19.17 17.30
N PHE A 25 -27.26 -19.52 16.56
CA PHE A 25 -25.95 -19.80 17.14
C PHE A 25 -25.21 -18.52 17.58
N PHE A 26 -25.16 -17.48 16.77
CA PHE A 26 -24.37 -16.27 17.03
C PHE A 26 -25.14 -15.18 17.80
N ALA A 27 -26.46 -15.25 17.88
CA ALA A 27 -27.23 -14.22 18.57
C ALA A 27 -28.10 -14.81 19.69
N ASP A 28 -29.02 -15.76 19.41
CA ASP A 28 -30.07 -16.09 20.35
C ASP A 28 -29.62 -17.04 21.47
N SER A 29 -28.89 -18.11 21.15
CA SER A 29 -28.48 -19.13 22.14
C SER A 29 -27.47 -18.67 23.18
N ARG A 30 -26.86 -17.50 23.00
CA ARG A 30 -25.82 -16.96 23.89
C ARG A 30 -26.36 -16.05 24.99
N PHE A 31 -27.61 -15.63 24.90
CA PHE A 31 -28.27 -14.82 25.90
C PHE A 31 -29.13 -15.69 26.84
N ALA A 32 -28.44 -16.43 27.71
CA ALA A 32 -29.12 -17.17 28.79
C ALA A 32 -29.43 -16.24 29.97
N ASP A 33 -30.54 -16.48 30.66
CA ASP A 33 -31.03 -15.64 31.78
C ASP A 33 -30.05 -15.54 32.96
N SER A 34 -29.16 -16.51 33.09
CA SER A 34 -28.15 -16.55 34.18
C SER A 34 -26.86 -15.82 33.87
N LYS A 35 -26.67 -15.25 32.66
CA LYS A 35 -25.42 -14.66 32.21
C LYS A 35 -25.57 -13.15 31.96
N PRO A 36 -24.61 -12.32 32.43
CA PRO A 36 -24.61 -10.89 32.10
C PRO A 36 -24.60 -10.66 30.59
N ALA A 37 -25.46 -9.75 30.11
CA ALA A 37 -25.55 -9.44 28.68
C ALA A 37 -24.23 -8.96 28.08
N SER A 38 -23.37 -8.29 28.87
CA SER A 38 -22.01 -7.87 28.47
C SER A 38 -21.12 -9.05 28.10
N ASP A 39 -21.23 -10.16 28.84
CA ASP A 39 -20.39 -11.35 28.60
C ASP A 39 -20.89 -12.13 27.39
N SER A 40 -22.20 -12.18 27.19
CA SER A 40 -22.79 -12.72 25.96
C SER A 40 -22.33 -11.95 24.72
N VAL A 41 -22.31 -10.61 24.79
CA VAL A 41 -21.82 -9.77 23.69
C VAL A 41 -20.33 -10.03 23.42
N LYS A 42 -19.50 -10.09 24.44
CA LYS A 42 -18.06 -10.39 24.29
C LYS A 42 -17.84 -11.75 23.63
N GLU A 43 -18.57 -12.76 24.06
CA GLU A 43 -18.48 -14.10 23.50
C GLU A 43 -18.88 -14.11 22.00
N ILE A 44 -19.98 -13.46 21.62
CA ILE A 44 -20.42 -13.37 20.23
C ILE A 44 -19.40 -12.63 19.37
N VAL A 45 -18.84 -11.53 19.85
CA VAL A 45 -17.77 -10.79 19.16
C VAL A 45 -16.55 -11.70 18.92
N LEU A 46 -16.08 -12.40 19.94
CA LEU A 46 -14.94 -13.30 19.84
C LEU A 46 -15.21 -14.47 18.90
N LEU A 47 -16.38 -15.09 18.98
CA LEU A 47 -16.78 -16.18 18.09
C LEU A 47 -16.89 -15.70 16.63
N SER A 48 -17.45 -14.52 16.40
CA SER A 48 -17.56 -13.96 15.06
C SER A 48 -16.19 -13.67 14.46
N LEU A 49 -15.28 -13.04 15.21
CA LEU A 49 -13.94 -12.68 14.74
C LEU A 49 -13.03 -13.91 14.57
N LYS A 50 -13.24 -14.98 15.32
CA LYS A 50 -12.51 -16.25 15.16
C LYS A 50 -13.14 -17.18 14.12
N SER A 51 -14.32 -16.86 13.62
CA SER A 51 -15.02 -17.69 12.65
C SER A 51 -14.25 -17.75 11.33
N PRO A 52 -14.15 -18.93 10.69
CA PRO A 52 -13.62 -19.04 9.33
C PRO A 52 -14.33 -18.12 8.33
N ARG A 53 -15.62 -17.82 8.53
CA ARG A 53 -16.39 -16.90 7.69
C ARG A 53 -15.91 -15.47 7.73
N PHE A 54 -15.34 -15.04 8.86
CA PHE A 54 -14.69 -13.74 8.99
C PHE A 54 -13.28 -13.77 8.40
N LEU A 55 -12.49 -14.80 8.80
CA LEU A 55 -11.07 -14.90 8.46
C LEU A 55 -10.81 -15.18 6.97
N TYR A 56 -11.73 -15.94 6.34
CA TYR A 56 -11.59 -16.34 4.93
C TYR A 56 -12.78 -15.83 4.12
N PRO A 57 -12.67 -14.65 3.51
CA PRO A 57 -13.78 -13.99 2.80
C PRO A 57 -14.39 -14.81 1.66
N ASP A 58 -13.61 -15.73 1.07
CA ASP A 58 -14.05 -16.56 -0.05
C ASP A 58 -14.67 -17.90 0.37
N LEU A 59 -14.81 -18.17 1.68
CA LEU A 59 -15.55 -19.31 2.19
C LEU A 59 -17.06 -19.05 2.09
N GLY A 60 -17.62 -19.20 0.90
CA GLY A 60 -19.05 -19.02 0.69
C GLY A 60 -19.49 -19.45 -0.71
N GLN A 61 -20.78 -19.38 -0.95
CA GLN A 61 -21.35 -19.56 -2.28
C GLN A 61 -20.94 -18.37 -3.16
N ALA A 62 -20.75 -18.63 -4.45
CA ALA A 62 -20.55 -17.58 -5.44
C ALA A 62 -21.89 -16.86 -5.68
N ASP A 63 -22.15 -15.82 -4.91
CA ASP A 63 -23.34 -14.99 -4.94
C ASP A 63 -22.99 -13.50 -4.92
N ASP A 64 -23.98 -12.63 -4.99
CA ASP A 64 -23.81 -11.18 -4.99
C ASP A 64 -23.10 -10.66 -3.73
N TYR A 65 -23.27 -11.29 -2.57
CA TYR A 65 -22.54 -10.94 -1.36
C TYR A 65 -21.05 -11.28 -1.45
N SER A 66 -20.70 -12.35 -2.17
CA SER A 66 -19.30 -12.66 -2.45
C SER A 66 -18.67 -11.65 -3.39
N VAL A 67 -19.41 -11.17 -4.40
CA VAL A 67 -18.97 -10.08 -5.29
C VAL A 67 -18.78 -8.79 -4.50
N ALA A 68 -19.76 -8.41 -3.65
CA ALA A 68 -19.65 -7.25 -2.76
C ALA A 68 -18.42 -7.33 -1.87
N THR A 69 -18.17 -8.48 -1.27
CA THR A 69 -16.99 -8.72 -0.42
C THR A 69 -15.67 -8.55 -1.17
N ARG A 70 -15.55 -9.14 -2.37
CA ARG A 70 -14.35 -9.02 -3.21
C ARG A 70 -14.10 -7.58 -3.65
N LEU A 71 -15.15 -6.85 -4.04
CA LEU A 71 -15.05 -5.44 -4.39
C LEU A 71 -14.55 -4.61 -3.19
N ALA A 72 -15.13 -4.82 -2.00
CA ALA A 72 -14.76 -4.05 -0.82
C ALA A 72 -13.33 -4.33 -0.35
N ILE A 73 -12.91 -5.58 -0.30
CA ILE A 73 -11.55 -5.96 0.06
C ILE A 73 -10.57 -5.53 -1.04
N GLY A 74 -10.92 -5.75 -2.30
CA GLY A 74 -10.04 -5.43 -3.43
C GLY A 74 -9.77 -3.93 -3.61
N LEU A 75 -10.79 -3.08 -3.37
CA LEU A 75 -10.68 -1.64 -3.60
C LEU A 75 -10.47 -0.82 -2.32
N TRP A 76 -10.86 -1.33 -1.15
CA TRP A 76 -10.87 -0.54 0.08
C TRP A 76 -10.11 -1.14 1.26
N ASP A 77 -9.69 -2.40 1.19
CA ASP A 77 -9.18 -3.17 2.36
C ASP A 77 -10.17 -3.12 3.54
N SER A 78 -11.46 -3.14 3.25
CA SER A 78 -12.51 -2.92 4.24
C SER A 78 -13.74 -3.78 3.96
N MET A 79 -14.70 -3.71 4.87
CA MET A 79 -16.00 -4.34 4.69
C MET A 79 -16.85 -3.60 3.65
N PRO A 80 -17.80 -4.29 2.97
CA PRO A 80 -18.79 -3.65 2.13
C PRO A 80 -19.55 -2.56 2.90
N ASP A 81 -19.82 -1.45 2.23
CA ASP A 81 -20.72 -0.42 2.76
C ASP A 81 -22.19 -0.82 2.58
N ASP A 82 -23.10 -0.06 3.19
CA ASP A 82 -24.54 -0.34 3.17
C ASP A 82 -25.11 -0.28 1.74
N GLU A 83 -24.54 0.53 0.85
CA GLU A 83 -24.96 0.62 -0.55
C GLU A 83 -24.62 -0.66 -1.31
N LEU A 84 -23.39 -1.16 -1.10
CA LEU A 84 -22.92 -2.39 -1.73
C LEU A 84 -23.68 -3.61 -1.20
N LEU A 85 -23.96 -3.65 0.12
CA LEU A 85 -24.78 -4.71 0.72
C LEU A 85 -26.23 -4.67 0.22
N ARG A 86 -26.83 -3.48 0.05
CA ARG A 86 -28.16 -3.33 -0.56
C ARG A 86 -28.19 -3.75 -2.02
N ALA A 87 -27.12 -3.46 -2.78
CA ALA A 87 -27.01 -3.94 -4.16
C ALA A 87 -26.96 -5.47 -4.21
N ALA A 88 -26.19 -6.11 -3.32
CA ALA A 88 -26.11 -7.56 -3.19
C ALA A 88 -27.47 -8.18 -2.81
N ALA A 89 -28.15 -7.60 -1.81
CA ALA A 89 -29.48 -8.07 -1.38
C ALA A 89 -30.55 -8.00 -2.48
N ALA A 90 -30.40 -7.04 -3.40
CA ALA A 90 -31.31 -6.83 -4.53
C ALA A 90 -30.92 -7.62 -5.79
N GLY A 91 -29.90 -8.49 -5.73
CA GLY A 91 -29.43 -9.26 -6.89
C GLY A 91 -28.83 -8.41 -8.00
N ARG A 92 -28.25 -7.25 -7.67
CA ARG A 92 -27.70 -6.26 -8.61
C ARG A 92 -26.16 -6.26 -8.64
N LEU A 93 -25.55 -7.41 -8.46
CA LEU A 93 -24.11 -7.63 -8.62
C LEU A 93 -23.80 -8.92 -9.42
N ASN A 94 -24.83 -9.47 -10.09
CA ASN A 94 -24.71 -10.74 -10.80
C ASN A 94 -24.14 -10.58 -12.22
N THR A 95 -24.02 -9.35 -12.73
CA THR A 95 -23.42 -9.06 -14.03
C THR A 95 -22.13 -8.28 -13.91
N PRO A 96 -21.17 -8.42 -14.87
CA PRO A 96 -19.95 -7.62 -14.88
C PRO A 96 -20.19 -6.11 -14.94
N ASP A 97 -21.26 -5.66 -15.62
CA ASP A 97 -21.59 -4.23 -15.71
C ASP A 97 -22.08 -3.65 -14.39
N GLU A 98 -22.91 -4.36 -13.64
CA GLU A 98 -23.35 -3.95 -12.32
C GLU A 98 -22.18 -3.89 -11.33
N ALA A 99 -21.32 -4.90 -11.32
CA ALA A 99 -20.09 -4.91 -10.53
C ALA A 99 -19.19 -3.74 -10.89
N ARG A 100 -19.04 -3.44 -12.20
CA ARG A 100 -18.26 -2.30 -12.70
C ARG A 100 -18.82 -0.96 -12.25
N GLN A 101 -20.14 -0.78 -12.24
CA GLN A 101 -20.78 0.46 -11.77
C GLN A 101 -20.45 0.71 -10.28
N GLN A 102 -20.56 -0.31 -9.44
CA GLN A 102 -20.19 -0.21 -8.04
C GLN A 102 -18.68 0.05 -7.87
N ALA A 103 -17.82 -0.62 -8.63
CA ALA A 103 -16.37 -0.37 -8.59
C ALA A 103 -16.05 1.09 -8.96
N LEU A 104 -16.68 1.65 -9.99
CA LEU A 104 -16.47 3.06 -10.39
C LEU A 104 -16.92 4.05 -9.31
N ARG A 105 -18.01 3.75 -8.61
CA ARG A 105 -18.44 4.52 -7.43
C ARG A 105 -17.38 4.44 -6.33
N MET A 106 -16.91 3.23 -6.03
CA MET A 106 -15.96 2.96 -4.96
C MET A 106 -14.60 3.61 -5.19
N LEU A 107 -14.16 3.75 -6.44
CA LEU A 107 -12.91 4.43 -6.79
C LEU A 107 -12.89 5.92 -6.40
N ARG A 108 -14.05 6.55 -6.19
CA ARG A 108 -14.14 7.95 -5.73
C ARG A 108 -13.93 8.09 -4.22
N ASP A 109 -14.00 7.01 -3.47
CA ASP A 109 -13.80 6.99 -2.01
C ASP A 109 -12.32 7.10 -1.66
N PRO A 110 -11.94 7.86 -0.62
CA PRO A 110 -10.55 7.97 -0.15
C PRO A 110 -9.90 6.63 0.19
N ARG A 111 -10.67 5.62 0.60
CA ARG A 111 -10.17 4.26 0.87
C ARG A 111 -9.50 3.64 -0.33
N SER A 112 -10.00 3.87 -1.54
CA SER A 112 -9.36 3.40 -2.78
C SER A 112 -7.98 3.99 -2.99
N ARG A 113 -7.79 5.27 -2.64
CA ARG A 113 -6.45 5.90 -2.70
C ARG A 113 -5.49 5.28 -1.71
N ALA A 114 -5.95 5.06 -0.47
CA ALA A 114 -5.16 4.41 0.57
C ALA A 114 -4.77 2.98 0.15
N LYS A 115 -5.73 2.19 -0.37
CA LYS A 115 -5.50 0.83 -0.89
C LYS A 115 -4.45 0.82 -1.98
N LEU A 116 -4.58 1.68 -2.99
CA LEU A 116 -3.64 1.72 -4.10
C LEU A 116 -2.24 2.15 -3.66
N ARG A 117 -2.15 3.14 -2.76
CA ARG A 117 -0.86 3.56 -2.17
C ARG A 117 -0.20 2.40 -1.43
N ASN A 118 -0.96 1.66 -0.62
CA ASN A 118 -0.47 0.47 0.08
C ASN A 118 0.00 -0.61 -0.92
N THR A 119 -0.74 -0.81 -2.01
CA THR A 119 -0.35 -1.72 -3.10
C THR A 119 0.99 -1.30 -3.72
N PHE A 120 1.18 -0.02 -4.00
CA PHE A 120 2.48 0.50 -4.49
C PHE A 120 3.60 0.28 -3.46
N HIS A 121 3.33 0.53 -2.17
CA HIS A 121 4.34 0.31 -1.13
C HIS A 121 4.77 -1.15 -1.04
N HIS A 122 3.84 -2.10 -1.13
CA HIS A 122 4.16 -3.52 -1.17
C HIS A 122 4.92 -3.90 -2.45
N TRP A 123 4.45 -3.43 -3.60
CA TRP A 123 5.12 -3.68 -4.88
C TRP A 123 6.56 -3.16 -4.90
N LEU A 124 6.80 -1.97 -4.36
CA LEU A 124 8.13 -1.36 -4.30
C LEU A 124 9.02 -1.90 -3.16
N GLY A 125 8.50 -2.82 -2.33
CA GLY A 125 9.23 -3.37 -1.19
C GLY A 125 9.47 -2.37 -0.05
N ILE A 126 8.67 -1.29 0.03
CA ILE A 126 8.83 -0.21 1.00
C ILE A 126 7.80 -0.24 2.13
N ALA A 127 6.85 -1.18 2.10
CA ALA A 127 5.80 -1.29 3.12
C ALA A 127 6.36 -1.52 4.53
N HIS A 128 7.48 -2.24 4.61
CA HIS A 128 8.19 -2.57 5.85
C HIS A 128 9.65 -2.12 5.79
N ALA A 129 9.94 -1.06 4.99
CA ALA A 129 11.29 -0.52 4.91
C ALA A 129 11.72 0.01 6.27
N GLU A 130 12.92 -0.38 6.67
CA GLU A 130 13.59 0.18 7.84
C GLU A 130 13.86 1.67 7.67
N GLU A 131 14.15 2.35 8.77
CA GLU A 131 14.56 3.76 8.75
C GLU A 131 15.82 3.95 7.90
N ILE A 132 15.82 4.95 7.04
CA ILE A 132 16.95 5.23 6.15
C ILE A 132 18.03 5.96 6.96
N ALA A 133 19.05 5.24 7.42
CA ALA A 133 20.21 5.84 8.07
C ALA A 133 21.28 6.25 7.05
N LYS A 134 21.79 7.47 7.17
CA LYS A 134 22.92 7.98 6.36
C LYS A 134 24.04 8.48 7.26
N ASP A 135 25.25 8.45 6.72
CA ASP A 135 26.45 8.95 7.38
C ASP A 135 26.32 10.46 7.63
N THR A 136 26.38 10.87 8.88
CA THR A 136 26.21 12.27 9.29
C THR A 136 27.40 13.15 8.95
N GLU A 137 28.58 12.59 8.72
CA GLU A 137 29.75 13.34 8.28
C GLU A 137 29.65 13.67 6.79
N GLN A 138 29.21 12.70 5.97
CA GLN A 138 29.03 12.89 4.52
C GLN A 138 27.72 13.61 4.16
N TYR A 139 26.67 13.38 4.95
CA TYR A 139 25.33 13.93 4.70
C TYR A 139 24.78 14.64 5.96
N PRO A 140 25.41 15.72 6.41
CA PRO A 140 25.09 16.38 7.70
C PRO A 140 23.66 16.92 7.76
N ASN A 141 23.03 17.17 6.62
CA ASN A 141 21.65 17.65 6.53
C ASN A 141 20.62 16.55 6.28
N TYR A 142 21.02 15.27 6.33
CA TYR A 142 20.08 14.16 6.20
C TYR A 142 19.56 13.77 7.59
N ASP A 143 18.32 14.09 7.84
CA ASP A 143 17.64 13.82 9.11
C ASP A 143 16.28 13.10 8.89
N LYS A 144 15.63 12.74 10.00
CA LYS A 144 14.29 12.11 10.00
C LYS A 144 13.22 12.96 9.31
N SER A 145 13.36 14.27 9.37
CA SER A 145 12.42 15.18 8.72
C SER A 145 12.59 15.15 7.20
N LEU A 146 13.83 15.05 6.73
CA LEU A 146 14.13 14.90 5.29
C LEU A 146 13.61 13.55 4.77
N GLU A 147 13.78 12.48 5.55
CA GLU A 147 13.23 11.16 5.21
C GLU A 147 11.70 11.18 5.12
N ALA A 148 11.02 11.82 6.08
CA ALA A 148 9.57 11.97 6.07
C ALA A 148 9.09 12.76 4.84
N ASP A 149 9.80 13.81 4.47
CA ASP A 149 9.53 14.58 3.26
C ASP A 149 9.72 13.74 1.98
N LEU A 150 10.78 12.95 1.93
CA LEU A 150 11.03 12.03 0.80
C LEU A 150 9.90 11.02 0.62
N ARG A 151 9.42 10.44 1.73
CA ARG A 151 8.27 9.51 1.73
C ARG A 151 6.99 10.22 1.28
N THR A 152 6.77 11.45 1.76
CA THR A 152 5.63 12.28 1.36
C THR A 152 5.70 12.62 -0.13
N SER A 153 6.87 13.02 -0.62
CA SER A 153 7.13 13.28 -2.04
C SER A 153 6.78 12.08 -2.92
N LEU A 154 7.22 10.88 -2.53
CA LEU A 154 6.90 9.65 -3.25
C LEU A 154 5.38 9.39 -3.29
N ASN A 155 4.70 9.54 -2.15
CA ASN A 155 3.26 9.34 -2.08
C ASN A 155 2.49 10.32 -2.99
N ILE A 156 2.88 11.59 -2.99
CA ILE A 156 2.29 12.61 -3.87
C ILE A 156 2.59 12.30 -5.34
N PHE A 157 3.81 11.84 -5.66
CA PHE A 157 4.17 11.42 -7.01
C PHE A 157 3.26 10.28 -7.51
N LEU A 158 3.10 9.23 -6.72
CA LEU A 158 2.23 8.10 -7.03
C LEU A 158 0.75 8.53 -7.19
N ASP A 159 0.24 9.33 -6.27
CA ASP A 159 -1.12 9.87 -6.32
C ASP A 159 -1.34 10.72 -7.58
N ASN A 160 -0.38 11.55 -7.95
CA ASN A 160 -0.48 12.39 -9.15
C ASN A 160 -0.55 11.56 -10.45
N ILE A 161 0.19 10.45 -10.54
CA ILE A 161 0.15 9.56 -11.71
C ILE A 161 -1.24 8.95 -11.90
N VAL A 162 -1.88 8.56 -10.80
CA VAL A 162 -3.15 7.81 -10.88
C VAL A 162 -4.37 8.73 -10.88
N TRP A 163 -4.39 9.77 -10.04
CA TRP A 163 -5.62 10.48 -9.71
C TRP A 163 -5.73 11.88 -10.34
N ARG A 164 -4.63 12.52 -10.73
CA ARG A 164 -4.64 13.91 -11.24
C ARG A 164 -4.71 14.05 -12.75
N THR A 165 -4.37 13.02 -13.50
CA THR A 165 -4.35 13.10 -14.96
C THR A 165 -5.70 12.62 -15.51
N ALA A 166 -6.27 13.32 -16.48
CA ALA A 166 -7.41 12.84 -17.24
C ALA A 166 -7.01 11.58 -18.01
N GLY A 167 -7.27 10.41 -17.42
CA GLY A 167 -6.76 9.11 -17.84
C GLY A 167 -5.39 8.80 -17.20
N ALA A 168 -5.36 7.85 -16.27
CA ALA A 168 -4.13 7.36 -15.67
C ALA A 168 -3.19 6.83 -16.75
N ASP A 169 -1.99 7.38 -16.86
CA ASP A 169 -0.98 6.92 -17.81
C ASP A 169 0.21 6.34 -17.02
N PHE A 170 0.25 5.03 -16.89
CA PHE A 170 1.30 4.31 -16.18
C PHE A 170 2.71 4.52 -16.76
N ARG A 171 2.82 4.93 -18.04
CA ARG A 171 4.12 5.28 -18.62
C ARG A 171 4.77 6.45 -17.89
N LYS A 172 3.97 7.37 -17.35
CA LYS A 172 4.45 8.50 -16.54
C LYS A 172 5.11 8.05 -15.23
N LEU A 173 4.79 6.85 -14.74
CA LEU A 173 5.47 6.27 -13.60
C LEU A 173 6.97 6.11 -13.86
N LEU A 174 7.36 5.83 -15.10
CA LEU A 174 8.76 5.61 -15.48
C LEU A 174 9.42 6.82 -16.16
N ASN A 175 8.66 7.69 -16.81
CA ASN A 175 9.22 8.75 -17.66
C ASN A 175 8.86 10.19 -17.22
N SER A 176 8.12 10.37 -16.12
CA SER A 176 7.82 11.71 -15.62
C SER A 176 9.09 12.41 -15.15
N ARG A 177 9.34 13.62 -15.67
CA ARG A 177 10.48 14.46 -15.26
C ARG A 177 10.15 15.37 -14.07
N HIS A 178 8.89 15.42 -13.65
CA HIS A 178 8.43 16.25 -12.54
C HIS A 178 8.38 15.43 -11.25
N LEU A 179 9.04 15.91 -10.21
CA LEU A 179 8.93 15.35 -8.87
C LEU A 179 8.30 16.40 -7.93
N PRO A 180 7.37 16.00 -7.07
CA PRO A 180 6.80 16.90 -6.07
C PRO A 180 7.78 17.05 -4.90
N LEU A 181 8.55 18.12 -4.85
CA LEU A 181 9.49 18.42 -3.77
C LEU A 181 9.03 19.63 -2.98
N ASN A 182 9.30 19.65 -1.67
CA ASN A 182 9.24 20.84 -0.85
C ASN A 182 10.58 21.62 -0.94
N GLU A 183 10.66 22.76 -0.26
CA GLU A 183 11.84 23.65 -0.29
C GLU A 183 13.09 22.95 0.27
N ARG A 184 12.93 22.19 1.34
CA ARG A 184 14.03 21.45 1.98
C ARG A 184 14.61 20.38 1.07
N LEU A 185 13.75 19.56 0.44
CA LEU A 185 14.19 18.55 -0.53
C LEU A 185 14.83 19.17 -1.76
N ALA A 186 14.24 20.25 -2.29
CA ALA A 186 14.78 20.93 -3.44
C ALA A 186 16.18 21.50 -3.15
N GLY A 187 16.37 22.13 -1.97
CA GLY A 187 17.67 22.61 -1.53
C GLY A 187 18.69 21.47 -1.33
N PHE A 188 18.28 20.37 -0.69
CA PHE A 188 19.17 19.23 -0.43
C PHE A 188 19.65 18.54 -1.72
N TYR A 189 18.76 18.40 -2.70
CA TYR A 189 19.07 17.73 -3.98
C TYR A 189 19.47 18.67 -5.12
N GLY A 190 19.53 19.98 -4.89
CA GLY A 190 19.85 20.97 -5.92
C GLY A 190 18.81 21.05 -7.03
N ALA A 191 17.53 20.80 -6.72
CA ALA A 191 16.45 20.83 -7.69
C ALA A 191 15.87 22.23 -7.84
N GLN A 192 15.47 22.59 -9.08
CA GLN A 192 14.73 23.83 -9.34
C GLN A 192 13.25 23.59 -9.08
N ARG A 193 12.67 24.33 -8.13
CA ARG A 193 11.26 24.21 -7.74
C ARG A 193 10.44 25.34 -8.35
N VAL A 194 9.26 24.99 -8.85
CA VAL A 194 8.28 26.01 -9.27
C VAL A 194 7.69 26.66 -8.02
N LYS A 195 7.99 27.95 -7.81
CA LYS A 195 7.52 28.73 -6.64
C LYS A 195 5.99 28.86 -6.67
N HIS A 196 5.39 29.03 -5.49
CA HIS A 196 3.95 29.32 -5.27
C HIS A 196 2.95 28.19 -5.57
N LEU A 197 3.39 26.94 -5.77
CA LEU A 197 2.49 25.80 -6.01
C LEU A 197 2.31 24.90 -4.76
N GLY A 198 2.19 25.50 -3.59
CA GLY A 198 1.99 24.78 -2.32
C GLY A 198 3.28 24.27 -1.70
N GLU A 199 3.18 23.51 -0.61
CA GLU A 199 4.33 22.99 0.13
C GLU A 199 5.16 22.03 -0.72
N PHE A 200 4.51 21.07 -1.41
CA PHE A 200 5.13 20.18 -2.38
C PHE A 200 4.74 20.56 -3.80
N GLY A 201 5.65 21.21 -4.51
CA GLY A 201 5.45 21.67 -5.88
C GLY A 201 6.26 20.86 -6.91
N PRO A 202 5.87 20.94 -8.21
CA PRO A 202 6.64 20.34 -9.29
C PRO A 202 8.06 20.90 -9.26
N SER A 203 9.02 20.01 -9.34
CA SER A 203 10.44 20.35 -9.32
C SER A 203 11.18 19.60 -10.42
N PHE A 204 12.25 20.19 -10.90
CA PHE A 204 13.07 19.70 -11.99
C PHE A 204 14.52 19.61 -11.56
N PHE A 205 15.24 18.67 -12.14
CA PHE A 205 16.69 18.56 -11.97
C PHE A 205 17.38 18.96 -13.27
N ASP A 206 18.54 19.56 -13.16
CA ASP A 206 19.36 19.95 -14.32
C ASP A 206 19.95 18.74 -15.06
N HIS A 207 19.94 17.57 -14.44
CA HIS A 207 20.40 16.32 -15.01
C HIS A 207 19.23 15.36 -15.30
N GLU A 208 19.47 14.39 -16.17
CA GLU A 208 18.43 13.43 -16.57
C GLU A 208 17.98 12.54 -15.41
N ARG A 209 16.86 12.91 -14.81
CA ARG A 209 16.10 12.08 -13.89
C ARG A 209 14.69 11.91 -14.44
N ALA A 210 14.18 10.69 -14.38
CA ALA A 210 12.82 10.42 -14.81
C ALA A 210 12.19 9.31 -13.98
N GLY A 211 10.96 9.58 -13.58
CA GLY A 211 10.06 8.59 -12.99
C GLY A 211 10.50 8.00 -11.65
N LEU A 212 9.81 6.94 -11.33
CA LEU A 212 9.90 6.24 -10.06
C LEU A 212 11.31 5.69 -9.75
N LEU A 213 11.96 5.11 -10.76
CA LEU A 213 13.25 4.42 -10.57
C LEU A 213 14.39 5.38 -10.18
N THR A 214 14.23 6.67 -10.47
CA THR A 214 15.17 7.71 -10.06
C THR A 214 14.62 8.60 -8.94
N HIS A 215 13.49 8.22 -8.33
CA HIS A 215 12.92 8.99 -7.23
C HIS A 215 13.88 8.99 -6.03
N PRO A 216 14.18 10.17 -5.43
CA PRO A 216 15.18 10.29 -4.37
C PRO A 216 14.95 9.35 -3.18
N TYR A 217 13.70 9.12 -2.78
CA TYR A 217 13.37 8.16 -1.72
C TYR A 217 13.87 6.75 -2.04
N LEU A 218 13.61 6.24 -3.25
CA LEU A 218 14.05 4.88 -3.62
C LEU A 218 15.58 4.81 -3.77
N LEU A 219 16.19 5.86 -4.31
CA LEU A 219 17.65 5.91 -4.41
C LEU A 219 18.30 5.94 -3.03
N ALA A 220 17.74 6.66 -2.07
CA ALA A 220 18.23 6.68 -0.69
C ALA A 220 18.01 5.34 0.02
N LEU A 221 16.82 4.72 -0.14
CA LEU A 221 16.49 3.43 0.47
C LEU A 221 17.41 2.31 -0.04
N TYR A 222 17.63 2.25 -1.35
CA TYR A 222 18.45 1.21 -1.98
C TYR A 222 19.92 1.63 -2.17
N SER A 223 20.46 2.40 -1.24
CA SER A 223 21.90 2.73 -1.15
C SER A 223 22.46 2.32 0.21
N TYR A 224 23.77 2.24 0.31
CA TYR A 224 24.44 2.05 1.60
C TYR A 224 24.36 3.30 2.46
N HIS A 225 24.83 3.18 3.70
CA HIS A 225 24.89 4.27 4.65
C HIS A 225 25.74 5.45 4.16
N ASN A 226 26.89 5.17 3.58
CA ASN A 226 27.90 6.15 3.14
C ASN A 226 28.12 6.18 1.62
N SER A 227 27.50 5.30 0.85
CA SER A 227 27.77 5.20 -0.59
C SER A 227 26.58 4.68 -1.39
N THR A 228 26.62 4.80 -2.71
CA THR A 228 25.63 4.20 -3.61
C THR A 228 25.72 2.68 -3.62
N SER A 229 24.61 1.98 -3.88
CA SER A 229 24.58 0.52 -4.04
C SER A 229 23.98 0.12 -5.39
N PRO A 230 24.79 -0.09 -6.42
CA PRO A 230 24.30 -0.65 -7.69
C PRO A 230 23.67 -2.03 -7.53
N ILE A 231 24.20 -2.84 -6.59
CA ILE A 231 23.71 -4.19 -6.31
C ILE A 231 22.27 -4.15 -5.76
N HIS A 232 22.00 -3.38 -4.70
CA HIS A 232 20.66 -3.27 -4.13
C HIS A 232 19.65 -2.75 -5.15
N ARG A 233 20.04 -1.75 -5.96
CA ARG A 233 19.18 -1.23 -7.03
C ARG A 233 18.95 -2.24 -8.14
N GLY A 234 19.97 -3.01 -8.52
CA GLY A 234 19.84 -4.11 -9.48
C GLY A 234 18.91 -5.20 -8.99
N VAL A 235 19.02 -5.59 -7.72
CA VAL A 235 18.10 -6.56 -7.07
C VAL A 235 16.68 -6.01 -7.04
N PHE A 236 16.50 -4.75 -6.66
CA PHE A 236 15.19 -4.08 -6.66
C PHE A 236 14.55 -4.12 -8.06
N VAL A 237 15.26 -3.66 -9.09
CA VAL A 237 14.73 -3.67 -10.46
C VAL A 237 14.39 -5.08 -10.92
N THR A 238 15.26 -6.06 -10.65
CA THR A 238 15.07 -7.43 -11.08
C THR A 238 13.84 -8.07 -10.42
N ARG A 239 13.68 -7.90 -9.11
CA ARG A 239 12.59 -8.52 -8.35
C ARG A 239 11.27 -7.78 -8.50
N HIS A 240 11.28 -6.46 -8.30
CA HIS A 240 10.05 -5.66 -8.18
C HIS A 240 9.56 -5.09 -9.51
N VAL A 241 10.45 -4.80 -10.45
CA VAL A 241 10.07 -4.24 -11.75
C VAL A 241 9.94 -5.33 -12.81
N LEU A 242 10.93 -6.23 -12.89
CA LEU A 242 10.96 -7.28 -13.91
C LEU A 242 10.30 -8.59 -13.45
N GLY A 243 9.93 -8.72 -12.16
CA GLY A 243 9.28 -9.90 -11.59
C GLY A 243 10.14 -11.18 -11.67
N ARG A 244 11.47 -11.02 -11.70
CA ARG A 244 12.39 -12.17 -11.81
C ARG A 244 12.94 -12.58 -10.45
N SER A 245 12.92 -13.88 -10.16
CA SER A 245 13.58 -14.44 -8.98
C SER A 245 15.09 -14.50 -9.20
N LEU A 246 15.84 -13.97 -8.24
CA LEU A 246 17.30 -14.11 -8.20
C LEU A 246 17.64 -15.34 -7.37
N LYS A 247 18.35 -16.29 -7.99
CA LYS A 247 18.92 -17.42 -7.25
C LYS A 247 20.12 -16.93 -6.43
N PRO A 248 20.31 -17.42 -5.20
CA PRO A 248 21.53 -17.13 -4.45
C PRO A 248 22.74 -17.62 -5.24
N PRO A 249 23.88 -16.93 -5.16
CA PRO A 249 25.12 -17.41 -5.78
C PRO A 249 25.51 -18.77 -5.18
N PRO A 250 26.15 -19.66 -5.98
CA PRO A 250 26.58 -20.99 -5.51
C PRO A 250 27.56 -20.94 -4.35
N ALA A 251 28.32 -19.87 -4.25
CA ALA A 251 29.23 -19.56 -3.14
C ALA A 251 29.05 -18.12 -2.70
N ALA A 252 29.17 -17.85 -1.40
CA ALA A 252 29.17 -16.49 -0.89
C ALA A 252 30.45 -15.79 -1.36
N VAL A 253 30.29 -14.80 -2.24
CA VAL A 253 31.40 -13.90 -2.62
C VAL A 253 31.36 -12.70 -1.69
N VAL A 254 32.37 -12.54 -0.86
CA VAL A 254 32.53 -11.36 -0.02
C VAL A 254 33.18 -10.28 -0.87
N PHE A 255 32.43 -9.20 -1.09
CA PHE A 255 32.98 -8.00 -1.73
C PHE A 255 33.97 -7.32 -0.77
N LYS A 256 35.25 -7.22 -1.13
CA LYS A 256 36.28 -6.55 -0.34
C LYS A 256 36.55 -5.18 -0.95
N ASP A 257 36.06 -4.13 -0.31
CA ASP A 257 36.19 -2.74 -0.78
C ASP A 257 37.64 -2.21 -0.62
N ASP A 258 38.43 -2.78 0.31
CA ASP A 258 39.82 -2.45 0.58
C ASP A 258 40.80 -2.80 -0.55
N THR A 259 40.39 -3.57 -1.54
CA THR A 259 41.20 -3.94 -2.72
C THR A 259 41.11 -2.92 -3.85
N PHE A 260 40.25 -1.90 -3.74
CA PHE A 260 40.05 -0.90 -4.80
C PHE A 260 40.57 0.49 -4.39
N SER A 261 40.95 1.31 -5.40
CA SER A 261 41.34 2.69 -5.13
C SER A 261 40.19 3.48 -4.50
N PRO A 262 40.44 4.32 -3.48
CA PRO A 262 39.46 5.20 -2.87
C PRO A 262 38.71 6.10 -3.86
N ASP A 263 39.37 6.49 -4.95
CA ASP A 263 38.83 7.41 -5.97
C ASP A 263 37.86 6.71 -6.97
N MET A 264 37.80 5.38 -6.93
CA MET A 264 36.91 4.63 -7.84
C MET A 264 35.46 4.75 -7.42
N THR A 265 34.58 4.99 -8.39
CA THR A 265 33.15 4.91 -8.18
C THR A 265 32.73 3.46 -7.93
N MET A 266 31.60 3.24 -7.23
CA MET A 266 31.07 1.88 -7.02
C MET A 266 30.76 1.15 -8.32
N ARG A 267 30.44 1.86 -9.41
CA ARG A 267 30.25 1.27 -10.74
C ARG A 267 31.57 0.67 -11.25
N GLU A 268 32.65 1.41 -11.16
CA GLU A 268 33.98 0.95 -11.57
C GLU A 268 34.45 -0.25 -10.75
N LYS A 269 34.25 -0.19 -9.41
CA LYS A 269 34.60 -1.30 -8.50
C LYS A 269 33.83 -2.60 -8.80
N VAL A 270 32.57 -2.53 -9.25
CA VAL A 270 31.75 -3.71 -9.57
C VAL A 270 32.00 -4.24 -10.98
N THR A 271 32.62 -3.44 -11.86
CA THR A 271 32.90 -3.83 -13.26
C THR A 271 34.27 -4.50 -13.43
N GLN A 272 35.18 -4.35 -12.47
CA GLN A 272 36.46 -5.05 -12.38
C GLN A 272 36.27 -6.45 -11.74
#